data_2020fad3f7970e585c71cd740dc5159e
#
_entry.id   2020fad3f7970e585c71cd740dc5159e
#
_cell.length_a   1.000
_cell.length_b   1.000
_cell.length_c   1.000
_cell.angle_alpha   90.00
_cell.angle_beta   90.00
_cell.angle_gamma   90.00
#
_symmetry.space_group_name_H-M   'P 1'
#
loop_
_entity.id
_entity.type
_entity.pdbx_description
1 polymer ?
#
loop_
_entity_poly.entity_id
_entity_poly.type
_entity_poly.pdbx_seq_one_letter_code
_entity_poly.pdbx_strand_id
1 'polypeptide(L)'
;MELSWVRLAWMTKVTELHAGARRGDLPAMRRLLESDPKLANARSETDARGTFPLHVAAEAGQTEAARLLLEYGAEISTTDLENEAHALGWVAFFGRPDIVEMLLAAGSAPSQRNKHGLTPLGCALGGTEGRWRKFSDASIEDWHRAAEMIRAKGGVE
;
A
#
# COMPACT_ATOMS: atom_id res chain seq x y z
N MET A 1 -1.35 -7.96 33.79
CA MET A 1 -2.76 -8.16 33.33
C MET A 1 -3.33 -6.95 32.58
N GLU A 2 -3.18 -5.74 33.09
CA GLU A 2 -3.69 -4.51 32.40
C GLU A 2 -3.05 -4.31 31.00
N LEU A 3 -1.74 -4.54 30.87
CA LEU A 3 -1.04 -4.41 29.58
C LEU A 3 -1.55 -5.38 28.50
N SER A 4 -2.09 -6.54 28.86
CA SER A 4 -2.64 -7.51 27.91
C SER A 4 -3.95 -7.05 27.28
N TRP A 5 -4.82 -6.39 28.04
CA TRP A 5 -6.09 -5.86 27.52
C TRP A 5 -5.88 -4.64 26.63
N VAL A 6 -4.95 -3.77 26.99
CA VAL A 6 -4.58 -2.62 26.18
C VAL A 6 -3.99 -3.08 24.84
N ARG A 7 -3.11 -4.08 24.86
CA ARG A 7 -2.54 -4.67 23.64
C ARG A 7 -3.62 -5.32 22.78
N LEU A 8 -4.52 -6.09 23.38
CA LEU A 8 -5.62 -6.74 22.65
C LEU A 8 -6.53 -5.69 21.98
N ALA A 9 -6.90 -4.63 22.70
CA ALA A 9 -7.70 -3.54 22.17
C ALA A 9 -6.98 -2.82 20.99
N TRP A 10 -5.67 -2.60 21.11
CA TRP A 10 -4.84 -2.05 20.02
C TRP A 10 -4.84 -2.98 18.80
N MET A 11 -4.56 -4.26 18.98
CA MET A 11 -4.55 -5.26 17.91
C MET A 11 -5.90 -5.35 17.20
N THR A 12 -7.00 -5.24 17.94
CA THR A 12 -8.36 -5.20 17.36
C THR A 12 -8.52 -3.99 16.45
N LYS A 13 -8.14 -2.79 16.91
CA LYS A 13 -8.20 -1.57 16.09
C LYS A 13 -7.31 -1.66 14.84
N VAL A 14 -6.11 -2.23 14.97
CA VAL A 14 -5.21 -2.47 13.83
C VAL A 14 -5.88 -3.38 12.81
N THR A 15 -6.44 -4.50 13.26
CA THR A 15 -7.14 -5.46 12.39
C THR A 15 -8.34 -4.81 11.70
N GLU A 16 -9.14 -4.03 12.43
CA GLU A 16 -10.30 -3.32 11.88
C GLU A 16 -9.88 -2.26 10.85
N LEU A 17 -8.79 -1.52 11.09
CA LEU A 17 -8.28 -0.54 10.12
C LEU A 17 -7.78 -1.21 8.85
N HIS A 18 -7.04 -2.31 8.95
CA HIS A 18 -6.59 -3.09 7.80
C HIS A 18 -7.78 -3.64 6.98
N ALA A 19 -8.80 -4.16 7.67
CA ALA A 19 -10.03 -4.62 7.02
C ALA A 19 -10.79 -3.47 6.35
N GLY A 20 -10.86 -2.31 6.98
CA GLY A 20 -11.44 -1.09 6.43
C GLY A 20 -10.69 -0.60 5.19
N ALA A 21 -9.36 -0.59 5.23
CA ALA A 21 -8.50 -0.24 4.10
C ALA A 21 -8.73 -1.18 2.90
N ARG A 22 -8.89 -2.47 3.14
CA ARG A 22 -9.18 -3.46 2.09
C ARG A 22 -10.54 -3.26 1.44
N ARG A 23 -11.56 -2.92 2.23
CA ARG A 23 -12.93 -2.73 1.73
C ARG A 23 -13.24 -1.31 1.25
N GLY A 24 -12.36 -0.35 1.54
CA GLY A 24 -12.64 1.07 1.31
C GLY A 24 -13.71 1.63 2.25
N ASP A 25 -13.82 1.11 3.47
CA ASP A 25 -14.78 1.58 4.50
C ASP A 25 -14.27 2.87 5.16
N LEU A 26 -14.40 3.97 4.43
CA LEU A 26 -13.89 5.27 4.87
C LEU A 26 -14.50 5.75 6.20
N PRO A 27 -15.81 5.58 6.47
CA PRO A 27 -16.37 5.98 7.78
C PRO A 27 -15.74 5.22 8.95
N ALA A 28 -15.55 3.90 8.83
CA ALA A 28 -14.91 3.10 9.87
C ALA A 28 -13.44 3.48 10.04
N MET A 29 -12.71 3.64 8.93
CA MET A 29 -11.30 4.07 8.94
C MET A 29 -11.13 5.44 9.60
N ARG A 30 -11.99 6.42 9.26
CA ARG A 30 -11.94 7.77 9.83
C ARG A 30 -12.13 7.73 11.34
N ARG A 31 -13.16 7.03 11.85
CA ARG A 31 -13.37 6.88 13.30
C ARG A 31 -12.17 6.30 14.03
N LEU A 32 -11.54 5.28 13.45
CA LEU A 32 -10.35 4.65 14.03
C LEU A 32 -9.15 5.62 14.05
N LEU A 33 -8.88 6.27 12.93
CA LEU A 33 -7.76 7.21 12.78
C LEU A 33 -7.94 8.48 13.62
N GLU A 34 -9.17 8.97 13.79
CA GLU A 34 -9.47 10.07 14.71
C GLU A 34 -9.28 9.67 16.18
N SER A 35 -9.56 8.39 16.52
CA SER A 35 -9.33 7.88 17.88
C SER A 35 -7.85 7.71 18.19
N ASP A 36 -7.04 7.33 17.21
CA ASP A 36 -5.59 7.20 17.33
C ASP A 36 -4.93 7.25 15.93
N PRO A 37 -4.33 8.39 15.55
CA PRO A 37 -3.64 8.54 14.26
C PRO A 37 -2.46 7.59 14.05
N LYS A 38 -1.85 7.06 15.12
CA LYS A 38 -0.74 6.09 15.02
C LYS A 38 -1.15 4.81 14.32
N LEU A 39 -2.45 4.50 14.28
CA LEU A 39 -2.98 3.35 13.55
C LEU A 39 -2.64 3.41 12.06
N ALA A 40 -2.48 4.60 11.46
CA ALA A 40 -2.08 4.75 10.05
C ALA A 40 -0.74 4.05 9.74
N ASN A 41 0.12 3.91 10.75
CA ASN A 41 1.44 3.28 10.64
C ASN A 41 1.53 1.98 11.47
N ALA A 42 0.41 1.38 11.78
CA ALA A 42 0.38 0.13 12.55
C ALA A 42 0.52 -1.09 11.62
N ARG A 43 1.64 -1.79 11.77
CA ARG A 43 1.90 -3.04 11.04
C ARG A 43 0.91 -4.12 11.49
N SER A 44 0.41 -4.90 10.56
CA SER A 44 -0.41 -6.08 10.88
C SER A 44 0.43 -7.13 11.62
N GLU A 45 -0.09 -7.60 12.75
CA GLU A 45 0.49 -8.74 13.48
C GLU A 45 -0.17 -10.07 13.09
N THR A 46 -1.27 -10.03 12.35
CA THR A 46 -2.03 -11.20 11.91
C THR A 46 -1.77 -11.59 10.45
N ASP A 47 -1.27 -10.67 9.63
CA ASP A 47 -0.82 -10.94 8.27
C ASP A 47 0.67 -11.27 8.29
N ALA A 48 1.02 -12.51 7.91
CA ALA A 48 2.41 -12.97 7.88
C ALA A 48 3.32 -12.11 6.98
N ARG A 49 2.74 -11.40 6.01
CA ARG A 49 3.47 -10.45 5.15
C ARG A 49 3.90 -9.19 5.91
N GLY A 50 3.34 -8.95 7.09
CA GLY A 50 3.66 -7.77 7.91
C GLY A 50 3.35 -6.46 7.21
N THR A 51 2.18 -6.39 6.58
CA THR A 51 1.74 -5.21 5.82
C THR A 51 1.32 -4.06 6.73
N PHE A 52 1.38 -2.84 6.19
CA PHE A 52 0.78 -1.64 6.77
C PHE A 52 -0.58 -1.33 6.10
N PRO A 53 -1.45 -0.51 6.69
CA PRO A 53 -2.74 -0.16 6.08
C PRO A 53 -2.61 0.38 4.64
N LEU A 54 -1.55 1.15 4.36
CA LEU A 54 -1.29 1.70 3.02
C LEU A 54 -0.99 0.60 1.98
N HIS A 55 -0.26 -0.48 2.37
CA HIS A 55 -0.05 -1.64 1.50
C HIS A 55 -1.36 -2.34 1.17
N VAL A 56 -2.25 -2.48 2.17
CA VAL A 56 -3.55 -3.14 2.00
C VAL A 56 -4.47 -2.33 1.08
N ALA A 57 -4.53 -1.02 1.24
CA ALA A 57 -5.27 -0.13 0.35
C ALA A 57 -4.73 -0.18 -1.08
N ALA A 58 -3.39 -0.23 -1.23
CA ALA A 58 -2.69 -0.36 -2.50
C ALA A 58 -3.06 -1.66 -3.23
N GLU A 59 -2.95 -2.81 -2.56
CA GLU A 59 -3.32 -4.13 -3.09
C GLU A 59 -4.77 -4.14 -3.56
N ALA A 60 -5.68 -3.64 -2.72
CA ALA A 60 -7.10 -3.63 -3.00
C ALA A 60 -7.55 -2.55 -4.00
N GLY A 61 -6.67 -1.64 -4.40
CA GLY A 61 -6.99 -0.54 -5.32
C GLY A 61 -7.93 0.51 -4.71
N GLN A 62 -7.93 0.64 -3.40
CA GLN A 62 -8.80 1.57 -2.66
C GLN A 62 -8.18 2.97 -2.59
N THR A 63 -8.35 3.76 -3.66
CA THR A 63 -7.71 5.07 -3.83
C THR A 63 -8.04 6.04 -2.69
N GLU A 64 -9.33 6.14 -2.32
CA GLU A 64 -9.74 7.06 -1.24
C GLU A 64 -9.28 6.59 0.14
N ALA A 65 -9.18 5.28 0.38
CA ALA A 65 -8.58 4.75 1.60
C ALA A 65 -7.08 5.09 1.68
N ALA A 66 -6.35 4.97 0.57
CA ALA A 66 -4.96 5.37 0.50
C ALA A 66 -4.80 6.89 0.77
N ARG A 67 -5.66 7.72 0.18
CA ARG A 67 -5.69 9.17 0.42
C ARG A 67 -5.91 9.47 1.91
N LEU A 68 -6.91 8.88 2.51
CA LEU A 68 -7.24 9.06 3.93
C LEU A 68 -6.06 8.68 4.83
N LEU A 69 -5.38 7.55 4.53
CA LEU A 69 -4.20 7.12 5.29
C LEU A 69 -3.07 8.15 5.20
N LEU A 70 -2.80 8.70 4.01
CA LEU A 70 -1.80 9.75 3.82
C LEU A 70 -2.17 11.05 4.58
N GLU A 71 -3.44 11.43 4.61
CA GLU A 71 -3.94 12.58 5.38
C GLU A 71 -3.66 12.41 6.88
N TYR A 72 -3.72 11.18 7.40
CA TYR A 72 -3.41 10.85 8.79
C TYR A 72 -1.95 10.48 9.03
N GLY A 73 -1.06 10.75 8.08
CA GLY A 73 0.39 10.62 8.25
C GLY A 73 0.92 9.22 8.02
N ALA A 74 0.28 8.41 7.16
CA ALA A 74 0.86 7.14 6.75
C ALA A 74 2.22 7.35 6.07
N GLU A 75 3.24 6.63 6.53
CA GLU A 75 4.60 6.70 6.01
C GLU A 75 4.72 5.93 4.70
N ILE A 76 5.14 6.62 3.64
CA ILE A 76 5.28 6.06 2.29
C ILE A 76 6.51 5.17 2.11
N SER A 77 7.47 5.25 3.02
CA SER A 77 8.76 4.53 2.97
C SER A 77 8.76 3.21 3.74
N THR A 78 7.69 2.88 4.46
CA THR A 78 7.59 1.61 5.19
C THR A 78 7.52 0.43 4.22
N THR A 79 8.19 -0.67 4.58
CA THR A 79 8.23 -1.89 3.77
C THR A 79 7.55 -3.06 4.48
N ASP A 80 6.88 -3.93 3.71
CA ASP A 80 6.38 -5.20 4.23
C ASP A 80 7.54 -6.15 4.58
N LEU A 81 7.25 -7.19 5.39
CA LEU A 81 8.28 -8.15 5.83
C LEU A 81 8.58 -9.22 4.79
N GLU A 82 7.62 -9.54 3.95
CA GLU A 82 7.74 -10.65 2.99
C GLU A 82 8.58 -10.25 1.79
N ASN A 83 8.35 -9.06 1.22
CA ASN A 83 8.97 -8.62 -0.02
C ASN A 83 9.94 -7.45 0.16
N GLU A 84 9.97 -6.84 1.34
CA GLU A 84 10.69 -5.60 1.61
C GLU A 84 10.32 -4.51 0.59
N ALA A 85 9.05 -4.50 0.17
CA ALA A 85 8.51 -3.58 -0.81
C ALA A 85 7.72 -2.47 -0.11
N HIS A 86 7.93 -1.23 -0.53
CA HIS A 86 7.12 -0.09 -0.09
C HIS A 86 5.83 0.02 -0.91
N ALA A 87 4.90 0.87 -0.48
CA ALA A 87 3.58 0.97 -1.09
C ALA A 87 3.61 1.24 -2.60
N LEU A 88 4.57 2.05 -3.11
CA LEU A 88 4.70 2.30 -4.55
C LEU A 88 5.04 1.03 -5.33
N GLY A 89 5.88 0.14 -4.78
CA GLY A 89 6.16 -1.17 -5.39
C GLY A 89 4.90 -2.04 -5.47
N TRP A 90 4.09 -2.02 -4.43
CA TRP A 90 2.82 -2.75 -4.38
C TRP A 90 1.80 -2.22 -5.40
N VAL A 91 1.55 -0.92 -5.46
CA VAL A 91 0.60 -0.35 -6.43
C VAL A 91 1.05 -0.57 -7.88
N ALA A 92 2.35 -0.55 -8.13
CA ALA A 92 2.91 -0.85 -9.44
C ALA A 92 2.73 -2.33 -9.82
N PHE A 93 2.96 -3.25 -8.86
CA PHE A 93 2.72 -4.68 -9.04
C PHE A 93 1.25 -4.99 -9.32
N PHE A 94 0.33 -4.36 -8.58
CA PHE A 94 -1.11 -4.59 -8.73
C PHE A 94 -1.77 -3.73 -9.82
N GLY A 95 -1.01 -2.85 -10.52
CA GLY A 95 -1.54 -2.03 -11.62
C GLY A 95 -2.59 -1.02 -11.14
N ARG A 96 -2.26 -0.19 -10.14
CA ARG A 96 -3.15 0.83 -9.57
C ARG A 96 -2.66 2.25 -9.90
N PRO A 97 -2.82 2.72 -11.15
CA PRO A 97 -2.21 3.98 -11.60
C PRO A 97 -2.62 5.21 -10.80
N ASP A 98 -3.86 5.30 -10.34
CA ASP A 98 -4.33 6.44 -9.56
C ASP A 98 -3.62 6.55 -8.19
N ILE A 99 -3.30 5.40 -7.58
CA ILE A 99 -2.53 5.38 -6.33
C ILE A 99 -1.03 5.58 -6.62
N VAL A 100 -0.52 5.10 -7.76
CA VAL A 100 0.84 5.41 -8.24
C VAL A 100 1.04 6.92 -8.31
N GLU A 101 0.13 7.63 -8.99
CA GLU A 101 0.18 9.09 -9.10
C GLU A 101 0.22 9.77 -7.72
N MET A 102 -0.67 9.36 -6.84
CA MET A 102 -0.77 9.89 -5.47
C MET A 102 0.53 9.69 -4.67
N LEU A 103 1.10 8.48 -4.69
CA LEU A 103 2.33 8.16 -3.95
C LEU A 103 3.55 8.88 -4.54
N LEU A 104 3.65 9.02 -5.85
CA LEU A 104 4.70 9.80 -6.50
C LEU A 104 4.59 11.29 -6.15
N ALA A 105 3.37 11.84 -6.12
CA ALA A 105 3.12 13.22 -5.68
C ALA A 105 3.48 13.43 -4.19
N ALA A 106 3.29 12.41 -3.36
CA ALA A 106 3.70 12.42 -1.94
C ALA A 106 5.22 12.24 -1.74
N GLY A 107 5.99 12.03 -2.80
CA GLY A 107 7.46 11.91 -2.74
C GLY A 107 7.98 10.48 -2.58
N SER A 108 7.20 9.47 -2.90
CA SER A 108 7.66 8.08 -2.87
C SER A 108 8.83 7.86 -3.83
N ALA A 109 9.86 7.12 -3.38
CA ALA A 109 11.07 6.85 -4.16
C ALA A 109 10.76 5.94 -5.37
N PRO A 110 10.93 6.43 -6.63
CA PRO A 110 10.48 5.70 -7.82
C PRO A 110 11.38 4.53 -8.21
N SER A 111 12.57 4.42 -7.60
CA SER A 111 13.59 3.42 -7.98
C SER A 111 14.01 2.50 -6.83
N GLN A 112 13.30 2.53 -5.70
CA GLN A 112 13.61 1.65 -4.58
C GLN A 112 13.33 0.19 -4.93
N ARG A 113 14.35 -0.67 -4.79
CA ARG A 113 14.22 -2.11 -5.06
C ARG A 113 13.65 -2.84 -3.86
N ASN A 114 12.83 -3.84 -4.14
CA ASN A 114 12.41 -4.82 -3.14
C ASN A 114 13.47 -5.94 -2.99
N LYS A 115 13.26 -6.90 -2.10
CA LYS A 115 14.21 -8.02 -1.88
C LYS A 115 14.44 -8.91 -3.10
N HIS A 116 13.55 -8.88 -4.10
CA HIS A 116 13.70 -9.61 -5.36
C HIS A 116 14.45 -8.79 -6.42
N GLY A 117 14.93 -7.61 -6.08
CA GLY A 117 15.63 -6.71 -6.98
C GLY A 117 14.72 -5.92 -7.92
N LEU A 118 13.39 -6.04 -7.79
CA LEU A 118 12.43 -5.33 -8.62
C LEU A 118 12.22 -3.90 -8.12
N THR A 119 12.31 -2.95 -9.02
CA THR A 119 11.87 -1.57 -8.81
C THR A 119 10.36 -1.45 -9.04
N PRO A 120 9.71 -0.35 -8.62
CA PRO A 120 8.33 -0.07 -9.00
C PRO A 120 8.10 -0.12 -10.52
N LEU A 121 9.04 0.42 -11.32
CA LEU A 121 8.94 0.32 -12.77
C LEU A 121 9.03 -1.12 -13.26
N GLY A 122 9.96 -1.92 -12.75
CA GLY A 122 10.06 -3.35 -13.06
C GLY A 122 8.80 -4.13 -12.70
N CYS A 123 8.16 -3.78 -11.59
CA CYS A 123 6.86 -4.35 -11.20
C CYS A 123 5.76 -4.00 -12.22
N ALA A 124 5.64 -2.73 -12.63
CA ALA A 124 4.65 -2.29 -13.61
C ALA A 124 4.87 -2.95 -14.98
N LEU A 125 6.11 -3.01 -15.46
CA LEU A 125 6.46 -3.66 -16.73
C LEU A 125 6.14 -5.16 -16.72
N GLY A 126 6.38 -5.87 -15.62
CA GLY A 126 5.96 -7.25 -15.45
C GLY A 126 4.45 -7.45 -15.61
N GLY A 127 3.66 -6.47 -15.17
CA GLY A 127 2.21 -6.42 -15.39
C GLY A 127 1.84 -6.26 -16.88
N THR A 128 2.50 -5.35 -17.60
CA THR A 128 2.26 -5.16 -19.05
C THR A 128 2.55 -6.43 -19.85
N GLU A 129 3.51 -7.24 -19.40
CA GLU A 129 3.85 -8.54 -19.99
C GLU A 129 2.88 -9.66 -19.55
N GLY A 130 1.90 -9.34 -18.69
CA GLY A 130 0.91 -10.30 -18.20
C GLY A 130 1.38 -11.21 -17.07
N ARG A 131 2.57 -11.00 -16.50
CA ARG A 131 3.14 -11.84 -15.42
C ARG A 131 2.26 -11.86 -14.17
N TRP A 132 1.59 -10.75 -13.86
CA TRP A 132 0.83 -10.55 -12.61
C TRP A 132 -0.68 -10.73 -12.75
N ARG A 133 -1.19 -11.10 -13.93
CA ARG A 133 -2.63 -11.23 -14.21
C ARG A 133 -3.40 -12.08 -13.22
N LYS A 134 -2.80 -13.11 -12.67
CA LYS A 134 -3.45 -13.99 -11.68
C LYS A 134 -3.58 -13.38 -10.28
N PHE A 135 -2.90 -12.25 -10.04
CA PHE A 135 -2.86 -11.59 -8.74
C PHE A 135 -3.67 -10.29 -8.70
N SER A 136 -4.06 -9.76 -9.87
CA SER A 136 -4.73 -8.48 -9.98
C SER A 136 -5.79 -8.49 -11.07
N ASP A 137 -6.83 -7.71 -10.86
CA ASP A 137 -7.90 -7.42 -11.81
C ASP A 137 -7.59 -6.22 -12.74
N ALA A 138 -6.39 -5.62 -12.60
CA ALA A 138 -5.95 -4.51 -13.42
C ALA A 138 -5.87 -4.89 -14.90
N SER A 139 -6.19 -3.93 -15.76
CA SER A 139 -6.00 -4.06 -17.21
C SER A 139 -4.52 -3.87 -17.59
N ILE A 140 -4.12 -4.34 -18.76
CA ILE A 140 -2.78 -4.06 -19.29
C ILE A 140 -2.54 -2.55 -19.42
N GLU A 141 -3.58 -1.80 -19.77
CA GLU A 141 -3.54 -0.34 -19.86
C GLU A 141 -3.23 0.33 -18.52
N ASP A 142 -3.78 -0.19 -17.41
CA ASP A 142 -3.47 0.31 -16.07
C ASP A 142 -1.97 0.15 -15.74
N TRP A 143 -1.38 -0.99 -16.07
CA TRP A 143 0.05 -1.19 -15.89
C TRP A 143 0.90 -0.30 -16.81
N HIS A 144 0.47 -0.06 -18.06
CA HIS A 144 1.15 0.88 -18.96
C HIS A 144 1.12 2.29 -18.36
N ARG A 145 -0.03 2.78 -17.91
CA ARG A 145 -0.17 4.08 -17.26
C ARG A 145 0.72 4.20 -16.01
N ALA A 146 0.73 3.17 -15.17
CA ALA A 146 1.59 3.13 -14.00
C ALA A 146 3.09 3.22 -14.39
N ALA A 147 3.52 2.43 -15.38
CA ALA A 147 4.90 2.44 -15.87
C ALA A 147 5.32 3.81 -16.42
N GLU A 148 4.46 4.46 -17.21
CA GLU A 148 4.72 5.80 -17.75
C GLU A 148 4.87 6.85 -16.65
N MET A 149 3.99 6.85 -15.65
CA MET A 149 4.04 7.77 -14.50
C MET A 149 5.34 7.59 -13.69
N ILE A 150 5.72 6.34 -13.42
CA ILE A 150 6.94 6.03 -12.65
C ILE A 150 8.17 6.47 -13.45
N ARG A 151 8.22 6.18 -14.76
CA ARG A 151 9.32 6.58 -15.63
C ARG A 151 9.45 8.10 -15.72
N ALA A 152 8.33 8.84 -15.82
CA ALA A 152 8.30 10.30 -15.85
C ALA A 152 8.87 10.94 -14.56
N LYS A 153 8.83 10.22 -13.43
CA LYS A 153 9.41 10.65 -12.15
C LYS A 153 10.83 10.12 -11.91
N GLY A 154 11.49 9.60 -12.95
CA GLY A 154 12.87 9.12 -12.87
C GLY A 154 13.00 7.67 -12.41
N GLY A 155 11.92 6.90 -12.41
CA GLY A 155 11.95 5.47 -12.11
C GLY A 155 12.79 4.71 -13.15
N VAL A 156 13.58 3.75 -12.68
CA VAL A 156 14.44 2.86 -13.50
C VAL A 156 14.09 1.40 -13.25
N GLU A 157 14.45 0.53 -14.20
CA GLU A 157 14.31 -0.92 -14.08
C GLU A 157 15.31 -1.54 -13.09
#